data_13f03b5d344bbcc2a177cfb9ae44aebc
#
_entry.id   13f03b5d344bbcc2a177cfb9ae44aebc
#
_cell.length_a   1.000
_cell.length_b   1.000
_cell.length_c   1.000
_cell.angle_alpha   90.00
_cell.angle_beta   90.00
_cell.angle_gamma   90.00
#
_symmetry.space_group_name_H-M   'P 1'
#
loop_
_entity.id
_entity.type
_entity.pdbx_description
1 polymer ?
#
loop_
_entity_poly.entity_id
_entity_poly.type
_entity_poly.pdbx_seq_one_letter_code
_entity_poly.pdbx_strand_id
1 'polypeptide(L)'
;NFDALFTPQDHPARELQDTFYLKDLNAKQLATPTQIKNVSSAHKKGWRYYWDIQEAKKMVLRTHTTCVTIKHLADKKPDEARIFSLGRVFRNEKLSFKHLAEFNQVEGIVVGKHITLRDLMGIQKEFYRKIGLTKVKFWPTFFPYTEPSLQSMVYNERLGKWIELFGMGIFRPEVTKPLGITKPVLAWGGGIERIAMLKFGLDDVREFYNNNLSWLRTATKCQ
;
A
#
# COMPACT_ATOMS: atom_id res chain seq x y z
N ASN A 1 -0.09 7.12 9.43
CA ASN A 1 -0.19 5.83 8.73
C ASN A 1 -1.61 5.60 8.19
N PHE A 2 -2.65 5.92 8.97
CA PHE A 2 -4.04 5.60 8.67
C PHE A 2 -4.93 6.83 8.45
N ASP A 3 -4.91 7.78 9.37
CA ASP A 3 -5.88 8.89 9.41
C ASP A 3 -5.83 9.77 8.15
N ALA A 4 -4.65 10.12 7.66
CA ALA A 4 -4.49 10.88 6.42
C ALA A 4 -4.91 10.10 5.16
N LEU A 5 -5.09 8.78 5.28
CA LEU A 5 -5.61 7.88 4.25
C LEU A 5 -7.09 7.56 4.44
N PHE A 6 -7.79 8.32 5.27
CA PHE A 6 -9.21 8.14 5.50
C PHE A 6 -9.60 6.74 6.02
N THR A 7 -8.65 5.98 6.58
CA THR A 7 -8.94 4.70 7.23
C THR A 7 -9.58 4.97 8.59
N PRO A 8 -10.82 4.52 8.85
CA PRO A 8 -11.52 4.81 10.11
C PRO A 8 -10.76 4.23 11.32
N GLN A 9 -10.98 4.82 12.50
CA GLN A 9 -10.22 4.45 13.70
C GLN A 9 -10.62 3.10 14.29
N ASP A 10 -11.80 2.62 13.94
CA ASP A 10 -12.34 1.29 14.25
C ASP A 10 -12.15 0.26 13.12
N HIS A 11 -11.35 0.58 12.09
CA HIS A 11 -11.10 -0.35 10.98
C HIS A 11 -10.24 -1.53 11.45
N PRO A 12 -10.57 -2.79 11.08
CA PRO A 12 -9.83 -3.99 11.50
C PRO A 12 -8.32 -3.93 11.25
N ALA A 13 -7.87 -3.34 10.15
CA ALA A 13 -6.44 -3.19 9.85
C ALA A 13 -5.67 -2.34 10.88
N ARG A 14 -6.36 -1.65 11.79
CA ARG A 14 -5.75 -0.88 12.90
C ARG A 14 -5.73 -1.67 14.20
N GLU A 15 -6.29 -2.87 14.25
CA GLU A 15 -6.27 -3.71 15.44
C GLU A 15 -4.87 -4.25 15.74
N LEU A 16 -4.63 -4.62 16.99
CA LEU A 16 -3.35 -5.16 17.46
C LEU A 16 -2.95 -6.46 16.75
N GLN A 17 -3.92 -7.21 16.21
CA GLN A 17 -3.66 -8.42 15.45
C GLN A 17 -3.07 -8.16 14.06
N ASP A 18 -3.24 -6.94 13.50
CA ASP A 18 -2.75 -6.58 12.16
C ASP A 18 -1.67 -5.51 12.18
N THR A 19 -1.57 -4.72 13.26
CA THR A 19 -0.66 -3.57 13.38
C THR A 19 0.20 -3.65 14.63
N PHE A 20 1.52 -3.44 14.47
CA PHE A 20 2.43 -3.29 15.60
C PHE A 20 2.39 -1.87 16.14
N TYR A 21 1.86 -1.70 17.33
CA TYR A 21 1.90 -0.46 18.10
C TYR A 21 3.14 -0.41 19.01
N LEU A 22 3.76 0.75 19.08
CA LEU A 22 4.85 0.98 20.03
C LEU A 22 4.26 1.30 21.39
N LYS A 23 4.56 0.45 22.37
CA LYS A 23 4.02 0.56 23.73
C LYS A 23 4.44 1.90 24.36
N ASP A 24 3.47 2.58 24.96
CA ASP A 24 3.66 3.83 25.72
C ASP A 24 4.32 4.98 24.92
N LEU A 25 4.33 4.89 23.58
CA LEU A 25 4.87 5.93 22.72
C LEU A 25 3.77 6.61 21.90
N ASN A 26 3.68 7.91 22.07
CA ASN A 26 2.77 8.76 21.32
C ASN A 26 3.54 9.86 20.58
N ALA A 27 3.07 10.21 19.39
CA ALA A 27 3.64 11.30 18.61
C ALA A 27 3.42 12.64 19.34
N LYS A 28 4.49 13.40 19.54
CA LYS A 28 4.41 14.77 20.12
C LYS A 28 3.69 15.71 19.16
N GLN A 29 3.91 15.56 17.88
CA GLN A 29 3.28 16.36 16.82
C GLN A 29 2.85 15.42 15.68
N LEU A 30 1.61 15.57 15.20
CA LEU A 30 1.07 14.79 14.09
C LEU A 30 1.25 15.50 12.74
N ALA A 31 0.69 16.71 12.64
CA ALA A 31 0.61 17.53 11.45
C ALA A 31 0.33 18.99 11.83
N THR A 32 0.13 19.88 10.87
CA THR A 32 -0.32 21.24 11.15
C THR A 32 -1.75 21.23 11.72
N PRO A 33 -2.13 22.21 12.56
CA PRO A 33 -3.49 22.32 13.09
C PRO A 33 -4.57 22.29 12.00
N THR A 34 -4.30 22.96 10.87
CA THR A 34 -5.21 22.97 9.71
C THR A 34 -5.39 21.56 9.10
N GLN A 35 -4.31 20.83 8.92
CA GLN A 35 -4.39 19.44 8.40
C GLN A 35 -5.16 18.55 9.37
N ILE A 36 -4.90 18.63 10.66
CA ILE A 36 -5.62 17.85 11.70
C ILE A 36 -7.12 18.17 11.62
N LYS A 37 -7.50 19.46 11.58
CA LYS A 37 -8.89 19.89 11.47
C LYS A 37 -9.55 19.35 10.20
N ASN A 38 -8.88 19.43 9.07
CA ASN A 38 -9.43 18.97 7.78
C ASN A 38 -9.61 17.45 7.74
N VAL A 39 -8.62 16.69 8.24
CA VAL A 39 -8.69 15.21 8.30
C VAL A 39 -9.80 14.77 9.25
N SER A 40 -9.88 15.32 10.47
CA SER A 40 -10.94 14.97 11.42
C SER A 40 -12.33 15.31 10.87
N SER A 41 -12.48 16.45 10.18
CA SER A 41 -13.74 16.83 9.52
C SER A 41 -14.12 15.86 8.40
N ALA A 42 -13.16 15.39 7.60
CA ALA A 42 -13.41 14.39 6.55
C ALA A 42 -13.89 13.07 7.15
N HIS A 43 -13.24 12.57 8.21
CA HIS A 43 -13.65 11.37 8.92
C HIS A 43 -15.07 11.50 9.51
N LYS A 44 -15.35 12.61 10.21
CA LYS A 44 -16.67 12.87 10.77
C LYS A 44 -17.77 12.88 9.70
N LYS A 45 -17.53 13.50 8.55
CA LYS A 45 -18.50 13.58 7.46
C LYS A 45 -18.67 12.24 6.72
N GLY A 46 -17.57 11.57 6.41
CA GLY A 46 -17.58 10.37 5.58
C GLY A 46 -17.96 9.11 6.35
N TRP A 47 -17.38 8.89 7.50
CA TRP A 47 -17.61 7.70 8.32
C TRP A 47 -18.61 7.91 9.44
N ARG A 48 -18.99 9.17 9.75
CA ARG A 48 -20.02 9.55 10.74
C ARG A 48 -19.75 9.07 12.17
N TYR A 49 -18.45 9.10 12.60
CA TYR A 49 -18.05 8.80 13.97
C TYR A 49 -17.28 9.95 14.60
N TYR A 50 -17.07 9.89 15.92
CA TYR A 50 -16.20 10.81 16.64
C TYR A 50 -14.73 10.44 16.40
N TRP A 51 -13.99 11.32 15.72
CA TRP A 51 -12.55 11.12 15.48
C TRP A 51 -11.75 11.53 16.71
N ASP A 52 -10.97 10.61 17.28
CA ASP A 52 -10.14 10.84 18.45
C ASP A 52 -8.69 11.14 18.08
N ILE A 53 -8.17 12.29 18.52
CA ILE A 53 -6.78 12.68 18.32
C ILE A 53 -5.80 11.77 19.08
N GLN A 54 -6.21 11.20 20.20
CA GLN A 54 -5.33 10.31 20.98
C GLN A 54 -5.07 9.01 20.23
N GLU A 55 -6.07 8.46 19.55
CA GLU A 55 -5.90 7.30 18.67
C GLU A 55 -4.94 7.62 17.51
N ALA A 56 -5.04 8.82 16.94
CA ALA A 56 -4.15 9.25 15.87
C ALA A 56 -2.69 9.46 16.33
N LYS A 57 -2.46 9.72 17.61
CA LYS A 57 -1.11 9.91 18.19
C LYS A 57 -0.38 8.60 18.47
N LYS A 58 -1.07 7.47 18.56
CA LYS A 58 -0.42 6.17 18.80
C LYS A 58 0.62 5.89 17.72
N MET A 59 1.84 5.59 18.14
CA MET A 59 2.91 5.29 17.19
C MET A 59 2.85 3.83 16.76
N VAL A 60 3.03 3.62 15.46
CA VAL A 60 2.97 2.29 14.83
C VAL A 60 4.20 2.03 13.98
N LEU A 61 4.58 0.78 13.81
CA LEU A 61 5.41 0.39 12.68
C LEU A 61 4.56 0.49 11.42
N ARG A 62 5.08 1.14 10.37
CA ARG A 62 4.28 1.39 9.15
C ARG A 62 3.82 0.08 8.51
N THR A 63 2.52 -0.03 8.23
CA THR A 63 1.90 -1.21 7.61
C THR A 63 1.93 -1.18 6.08
N HIS A 64 2.27 -0.02 5.51
CA HIS A 64 2.39 0.25 4.07
C HIS A 64 3.28 1.48 3.83
N THR A 65 3.79 1.62 2.61
CA THR A 65 4.60 2.78 2.21
C THR A 65 3.75 4.01 1.85
N THR A 66 2.43 3.86 1.73
CA THR A 66 1.49 4.94 1.38
C THR A 66 1.52 6.12 2.36
N CYS A 67 1.90 5.87 3.61
CA CYS A 67 2.11 6.95 4.59
C CYS A 67 3.23 7.92 4.18
N VAL A 68 4.25 7.45 3.47
CA VAL A 68 5.32 8.30 2.91
C VAL A 68 4.82 9.08 1.71
N THR A 69 4.11 8.40 0.82
CA THR A 69 3.51 8.98 -0.38
C THR A 69 2.52 10.09 -0.05
N ILE A 70 1.62 9.84 0.90
CA ILE A 70 0.60 10.83 1.28
C ILE A 70 1.23 12.05 1.97
N LYS A 71 2.29 11.84 2.76
CA LYS A 71 3.07 12.95 3.34
C LYS A 71 3.73 13.77 2.24
N HIS A 72 4.38 13.16 1.28
CA HIS A 72 5.01 13.85 0.14
C HIS A 72 3.98 14.68 -0.64
N LEU A 73 2.81 14.10 -0.93
CA LEU A 73 1.72 14.80 -1.61
C LEU A 73 1.22 16.00 -0.80
N ALA A 74 1.06 15.86 0.51
CA ALA A 74 0.63 16.94 1.39
C ALA A 74 1.64 18.11 1.47
N ASP A 75 2.93 17.78 1.44
CA ASP A 75 4.02 18.76 1.52
C ASP A 75 4.26 19.48 0.17
N LYS A 76 4.22 18.75 -0.94
CA LYS A 76 4.60 19.25 -2.27
C LYS A 76 3.43 19.71 -3.12
N LYS A 77 2.25 19.10 -2.98
CA LYS A 77 1.02 19.39 -3.73
C LYS A 77 1.27 19.52 -5.24
N PRO A 78 1.91 18.55 -5.87
CA PRO A 78 2.25 18.63 -7.29
C PRO A 78 1.00 18.63 -8.18
N ASP A 79 1.00 19.41 -9.24
CA ASP A 79 -0.03 19.37 -10.29
C ASP A 79 0.12 18.13 -11.18
N GLU A 80 1.37 17.72 -11.44
CA GLU A 80 1.73 16.51 -12.15
C GLU A 80 2.90 15.82 -11.46
N ALA A 81 2.81 14.50 -11.29
CA ALA A 81 3.89 13.71 -10.70
C ALA A 81 3.79 12.23 -11.08
N ARG A 82 4.93 11.58 -11.17
CA ARG A 82 5.07 10.12 -11.21
C ARG A 82 6.12 9.75 -10.18
N ILE A 83 5.69 9.14 -9.09
CA ILE A 83 6.53 8.88 -7.93
C ILE A 83 6.36 7.43 -7.53
N PHE A 84 7.45 6.80 -7.11
CA PHE A 84 7.39 5.50 -6.46
C PHE A 84 8.19 5.53 -5.15
N SER A 85 7.86 4.63 -4.27
CA SER A 85 8.61 4.37 -3.05
C SER A 85 8.80 2.87 -2.87
N LEU A 86 9.94 2.49 -2.33
CA LEU A 86 10.25 1.14 -1.90
C LEU A 86 10.66 1.20 -0.44
N GLY A 87 10.10 0.35 0.37
CA GLY A 87 10.45 0.36 1.77
C GLY A 87 9.89 -0.83 2.54
N ARG A 88 10.51 -1.06 3.68
CA ARG A 88 10.13 -2.11 4.61
C ARG A 88 8.83 -1.72 5.32
N VAL A 89 7.92 -2.68 5.45
CA VAL A 89 6.63 -2.55 6.13
C VAL A 89 6.43 -3.71 7.09
N PHE A 90 5.56 -3.50 8.08
CA PHE A 90 5.37 -4.42 9.19
C PHE A 90 3.89 -4.68 9.40
N ARG A 91 3.52 -5.96 9.52
CA ARG A 91 2.15 -6.39 9.80
C ARG A 91 2.16 -7.50 10.82
N ASN A 92 1.33 -7.38 11.83
CA ASN A 92 1.21 -8.39 12.89
C ASN A 92 0.29 -9.55 12.46
N GLU A 93 0.51 -10.04 11.25
CA GLU A 93 -0.22 -11.17 10.69
C GLU A 93 0.39 -12.50 11.14
N LYS A 94 -0.43 -13.55 11.15
CA LYS A 94 0.08 -14.91 11.40
C LYS A 94 1.05 -15.31 10.29
N LEU A 95 2.27 -15.67 10.68
CA LEU A 95 3.30 -16.13 9.75
C LEU A 95 2.84 -17.36 8.96
N SER A 96 3.05 -17.35 7.65
CA SER A 96 2.73 -18.45 6.77
C SER A 96 3.63 -18.45 5.54
N PHE A 97 3.49 -19.43 4.66
CA PHE A 97 4.20 -19.45 3.39
C PHE A 97 3.91 -18.26 2.45
N LYS A 98 2.89 -17.44 2.77
CA LYS A 98 2.48 -16.25 2.00
C LYS A 98 2.64 -14.95 2.77
N HIS A 99 2.80 -15.00 4.10
CA HIS A 99 2.75 -13.84 4.98
C HIS A 99 3.96 -13.79 5.89
N LEU A 100 4.58 -12.63 5.92
CA LEU A 100 5.70 -12.26 6.78
C LEU A 100 5.27 -11.12 7.69
N ALA A 101 5.81 -11.06 8.91
CA ALA A 101 5.61 -9.92 9.80
C ALA A 101 6.34 -8.66 9.31
N GLU A 102 7.40 -8.85 8.54
CA GLU A 102 8.23 -7.81 7.94
C GLU A 102 8.50 -8.17 6.47
N PHE A 103 8.23 -7.25 5.55
CA PHE A 103 8.47 -7.44 4.13
C PHE A 103 8.68 -6.10 3.41
N ASN A 104 9.07 -6.14 2.13
CA ASN A 104 9.27 -4.94 1.35
C ASN A 104 8.04 -4.65 0.48
N GLN A 105 7.57 -3.42 0.51
CA GLN A 105 6.50 -2.95 -0.35
C GLN A 105 7.04 -1.94 -1.36
N VAL A 106 6.69 -2.14 -2.62
CA VAL A 106 6.80 -1.12 -3.65
C VAL A 106 5.42 -0.49 -3.86
N GLU A 107 5.42 0.82 -4.01
CA GLU A 107 4.23 1.63 -4.25
C GLU A 107 4.54 2.70 -5.29
N GLY A 108 3.55 3.05 -6.09
CA GLY A 108 3.65 4.15 -7.02
C GLY A 108 2.37 4.96 -7.08
N ILE A 109 2.53 6.24 -7.40
CA ILE A 109 1.43 7.15 -7.69
C ILE A 109 1.67 7.89 -9.00
N VAL A 110 0.57 8.27 -9.63
CA VAL A 110 0.54 9.25 -10.72
C VAL A 110 -0.45 10.34 -10.37
N VAL A 111 -0.02 11.58 -10.45
CA VAL A 111 -0.86 12.78 -10.28
C VAL A 111 -1.00 13.45 -11.63
N GLY A 112 -2.19 13.87 -11.99
CA GLY A 112 -2.42 14.58 -13.24
C GLY A 112 -3.89 14.92 -13.50
N LYS A 113 -4.16 15.85 -14.42
CA LYS A 113 -5.51 16.36 -14.68
C LYS A 113 -6.43 15.35 -15.41
N HIS A 114 -5.88 14.61 -16.35
CA HIS A 114 -6.65 13.76 -17.27
C HIS A 114 -6.36 12.27 -17.12
N ILE A 115 -5.84 11.86 -15.97
CA ILE A 115 -5.53 10.47 -15.68
C ILE A 115 -6.77 9.70 -15.22
N THR A 116 -6.83 8.44 -15.60
CA THR A 116 -7.99 7.57 -15.40
C THR A 116 -7.62 6.21 -14.83
N LEU A 117 -8.61 5.44 -14.38
CA LEU A 117 -8.39 4.05 -13.97
C LEU A 117 -7.79 3.19 -15.11
N ARG A 118 -8.13 3.51 -16.37
CA ARG A 118 -7.59 2.83 -17.55
C ARG A 118 -6.08 3.03 -17.67
N ASP A 119 -5.60 4.24 -17.39
CA ASP A 119 -4.16 4.54 -17.37
C ASP A 119 -3.45 3.75 -16.27
N LEU A 120 -4.06 3.67 -15.08
CA LEU A 120 -3.52 2.86 -13.98
C LEU A 120 -3.41 1.38 -14.37
N MET A 121 -4.44 0.81 -14.98
CA MET A 121 -4.42 -0.56 -15.48
C MET A 121 -3.34 -0.75 -16.56
N GLY A 122 -3.14 0.23 -17.43
CA GLY A 122 -2.09 0.24 -18.45
C GLY A 122 -0.70 0.23 -17.85
N ILE A 123 -0.44 1.09 -16.85
CA ILE A 123 0.83 1.16 -16.10
C ILE A 123 1.11 -0.20 -15.44
N GLN A 124 0.13 -0.81 -14.80
CA GLN A 124 0.30 -2.10 -14.14
C GLN A 124 0.57 -3.24 -15.12
N LYS A 125 -0.13 -3.28 -16.26
CA LYS A 125 0.15 -4.27 -17.31
C LYS A 125 1.58 -4.15 -17.83
N GLU A 126 2.04 -2.92 -18.08
CA GLU A 126 3.40 -2.67 -18.56
C GLU A 126 4.46 -3.02 -17.51
N PHE A 127 4.21 -2.70 -16.23
CA PHE A 127 5.07 -3.13 -15.13
C PHE A 127 5.23 -4.65 -15.10
N TYR A 128 4.12 -5.40 -15.11
CA TYR A 128 4.15 -6.86 -15.09
C TYR A 128 4.81 -7.44 -16.36
N ARG A 129 4.54 -6.87 -17.52
CA ARG A 129 5.17 -7.28 -18.78
C ARG A 129 6.69 -7.16 -18.70
N LYS A 130 7.20 -6.05 -18.16
CA LYS A 130 8.65 -5.81 -18.02
C LYS A 130 9.35 -6.80 -17.09
N ILE A 131 8.64 -7.34 -16.12
CA ILE A 131 9.18 -8.39 -15.23
C ILE A 131 8.82 -9.81 -15.69
N GLY A 132 8.29 -9.97 -16.92
CA GLY A 132 8.01 -11.26 -17.54
C GLY A 132 6.69 -11.93 -17.09
N LEU A 133 5.77 -11.18 -16.48
CA LEU A 133 4.47 -11.66 -16.04
C LEU A 133 3.38 -11.14 -17.01
N THR A 134 2.96 -11.97 -17.96
CA THR A 134 2.11 -11.51 -19.08
C THR A 134 0.62 -11.77 -18.87
N LYS A 135 0.25 -12.83 -18.16
CA LYS A 135 -1.15 -13.15 -17.88
C LYS A 135 -1.64 -12.40 -16.65
N VAL A 136 -2.23 -11.23 -16.87
CA VAL A 136 -2.69 -10.30 -15.82
C VAL A 136 -4.19 -10.06 -15.94
N LYS A 137 -4.90 -10.07 -14.80
CA LYS A 137 -6.28 -9.59 -14.70
C LYS A 137 -6.43 -8.63 -13.53
N PHE A 138 -7.50 -7.83 -13.58
CA PHE A 138 -7.87 -6.90 -12.53
C PHE A 138 -9.23 -7.29 -11.99
N TRP A 139 -9.35 -7.28 -10.64
CA TRP A 139 -10.57 -7.64 -9.96
C TRP A 139 -11.05 -6.49 -9.08
N PRO A 140 -12.32 -6.12 -9.12
CA PRO A 140 -12.86 -5.12 -8.19
C PRO A 140 -12.68 -5.56 -6.74
N THR A 141 -12.26 -4.61 -5.92
CA THR A 141 -12.07 -4.83 -4.48
C THR A 141 -12.40 -3.56 -3.71
N PHE A 142 -12.17 -3.55 -2.40
CA PHE A 142 -12.39 -2.40 -1.56
C PHE A 142 -11.13 -2.04 -0.77
N PHE A 143 -10.77 -0.74 -0.82
CA PHE A 143 -9.83 -0.13 0.11
C PHE A 143 -10.45 1.18 0.62
N PRO A 144 -10.31 1.53 1.92
CA PRO A 144 -10.97 2.71 2.49
C PRO A 144 -10.52 4.02 1.87
N TYR A 145 -9.34 4.06 1.24
CA TYR A 145 -8.69 5.26 0.69
C TYR A 145 -8.78 5.40 -0.84
N THR A 146 -9.30 4.41 -1.56
CA THR A 146 -9.47 4.47 -3.02
C THR A 146 -10.92 4.18 -3.46
N GLU A 147 -11.34 4.85 -4.56
CA GLU A 147 -12.61 4.61 -5.24
C GLU A 147 -12.48 5.08 -6.70
N PRO A 148 -12.61 4.20 -7.70
CA PRO A 148 -12.72 2.75 -7.59
C PRO A 148 -11.43 2.09 -7.13
N SER A 149 -11.57 0.87 -6.56
CA SER A 149 -10.46 0.04 -6.09
C SER A 149 -10.37 -1.26 -6.88
N LEU A 150 -9.16 -1.66 -7.23
CA LEU A 150 -8.88 -2.90 -7.94
C LEU A 150 -7.75 -3.68 -7.24
N GLN A 151 -7.82 -4.99 -7.39
CA GLN A 151 -6.72 -5.92 -7.09
C GLN A 151 -6.16 -6.46 -8.41
N SER A 152 -4.85 -6.36 -8.62
CA SER A 152 -4.20 -7.01 -9.75
C SER A 152 -3.83 -8.44 -9.39
N MET A 153 -4.01 -9.36 -10.34
CA MET A 153 -3.70 -10.77 -10.20
C MET A 153 -2.90 -11.23 -11.41
N VAL A 154 -1.94 -12.10 -11.15
CA VAL A 154 -1.11 -12.74 -12.19
C VAL A 154 -1.33 -14.25 -12.14
N TYR A 155 -1.43 -14.88 -13.31
CA TYR A 155 -1.55 -16.33 -13.40
C TYR A 155 -0.18 -16.99 -13.23
N ASN A 156 -0.09 -17.89 -12.26
CA ASN A 156 1.09 -18.73 -12.06
C ASN A 156 0.89 -20.07 -12.79
N GLU A 157 1.61 -20.28 -13.89
CA GLU A 157 1.51 -21.49 -14.71
C GLU A 157 1.87 -22.75 -13.91
N ARG A 158 2.90 -22.66 -13.07
CA ARG A 158 3.37 -23.81 -12.27
C ARG A 158 2.33 -24.28 -11.26
N LEU A 159 1.63 -23.33 -10.61
CA LEU A 159 0.61 -23.63 -9.60
C LEU A 159 -0.81 -23.74 -10.19
N GLY A 160 -0.99 -23.46 -11.47
CA GLY A 160 -2.29 -23.49 -12.14
C GLY A 160 -3.31 -22.54 -11.56
N LYS A 161 -2.89 -21.41 -10.94
CA LYS A 161 -3.80 -20.50 -10.24
C LYS A 161 -3.42 -19.02 -10.33
N TRP A 162 -4.40 -18.18 -10.08
CA TRP A 162 -4.22 -16.73 -9.99
C TRP A 162 -3.66 -16.34 -8.63
N ILE A 163 -2.63 -15.50 -8.64
CA ILE A 163 -1.97 -14.95 -7.44
C ILE A 163 -2.24 -13.47 -7.36
N GLU A 164 -2.80 -13.04 -6.26
CA GLU A 164 -2.98 -11.61 -5.96
C GLU A 164 -1.63 -10.96 -5.67
N LEU A 165 -1.40 -9.80 -6.30
CA LEU A 165 -0.15 -9.06 -6.14
C LEU A 165 -0.38 -7.67 -5.57
N PHE A 166 -0.95 -6.73 -6.35
CA PHE A 166 -1.04 -5.33 -5.97
C PHE A 166 -2.49 -4.86 -5.80
N GLY A 167 -2.73 -4.13 -4.70
CA GLY A 167 -3.88 -3.26 -4.56
C GLY A 167 -3.66 -1.96 -5.32
N MET A 168 -4.72 -1.41 -5.93
CA MET A 168 -4.63 -0.20 -6.74
C MET A 168 -5.98 0.52 -6.83
N GLY A 169 -5.95 1.81 -7.15
CA GLY A 169 -7.16 2.60 -7.33
C GLY A 169 -6.89 4.09 -7.50
N ILE A 170 -7.96 4.87 -7.46
CA ILE A 170 -7.90 6.33 -7.46
C ILE A 170 -8.12 6.80 -6.03
N PHE A 171 -7.24 7.65 -5.49
CA PHE A 171 -7.45 8.18 -4.14
C PHE A 171 -8.77 8.95 -4.06
N ARG A 172 -9.52 8.66 -3.02
CA ARG A 172 -10.80 9.32 -2.74
C ARG A 172 -10.61 10.82 -2.45
N PRO A 173 -11.61 11.65 -2.79
CA PRO A 173 -11.59 13.07 -2.41
C PRO A 173 -11.41 13.30 -0.92
N GLU A 174 -11.88 12.39 -0.05
CA GLU A 174 -11.74 12.44 1.40
C GLU A 174 -10.28 12.26 1.86
N VAL A 175 -9.42 11.68 1.01
CA VAL A 175 -7.97 11.58 1.22
C VAL A 175 -7.28 12.85 0.71
N THR A 176 -7.60 13.28 -0.51
CA THR A 176 -6.84 14.31 -1.23
C THR A 176 -7.21 15.73 -0.82
N LYS A 177 -8.50 16.04 -0.71
CA LYS A 177 -8.99 17.41 -0.38
C LYS A 177 -8.52 17.92 0.99
N PRO A 178 -8.55 17.13 2.09
CA PRO A 178 -8.07 17.60 3.39
C PRO A 178 -6.60 18.04 3.39
N LEU A 179 -5.81 17.48 2.47
CA LEU A 179 -4.38 17.75 2.29
C LEU A 179 -4.09 18.85 1.25
N GLY A 180 -5.15 19.39 0.61
CA GLY A 180 -5.02 20.44 -0.40
C GLY A 180 -4.57 19.93 -1.77
N ILE A 181 -4.78 18.64 -2.06
CA ILE A 181 -4.50 18.03 -3.35
C ILE A 181 -5.76 18.11 -4.21
N THR A 182 -5.69 18.77 -5.34
CA THR A 182 -6.84 19.09 -6.19
C THR A 182 -6.94 18.20 -7.43
N LYS A 183 -5.85 17.56 -7.81
CA LYS A 183 -5.80 16.68 -9.00
C LYS A 183 -6.11 15.23 -8.63
N PRO A 184 -6.65 14.44 -9.55
CA PRO A 184 -6.73 12.99 -9.39
C PRO A 184 -5.36 12.37 -9.08
N VAL A 185 -5.36 11.34 -8.22
CA VAL A 185 -4.16 10.59 -7.87
C VAL A 185 -4.46 9.11 -8.09
N LEU A 186 -3.78 8.51 -9.05
CA LEU A 186 -3.73 7.06 -9.22
C LEU A 186 -2.71 6.50 -8.24
N ALA A 187 -3.04 5.41 -7.55
CA ALA A 187 -2.15 4.76 -6.59
C ALA A 187 -2.17 3.24 -6.75
N TRP A 188 -1.03 2.61 -6.54
CA TRP A 188 -0.87 1.16 -6.55
C TRP A 188 0.25 0.75 -5.60
N GLY A 189 0.16 -0.44 -5.01
CA GLY A 189 1.21 -0.93 -4.14
C GLY A 189 1.02 -2.39 -3.75
N GLY A 190 2.13 -3.05 -3.39
CA GLY A 190 2.13 -4.42 -2.91
C GLY A 190 3.52 -4.93 -2.53
N GLY A 191 3.54 -6.09 -1.88
CA GLY A 191 4.77 -6.76 -1.47
C GLY A 191 5.56 -7.30 -2.66
N ILE A 192 6.86 -7.03 -2.68
CA ILE A 192 7.73 -7.50 -3.77
C ILE A 192 8.13 -8.97 -3.62
N GLU A 193 8.07 -9.53 -2.41
CA GLU A 193 8.43 -10.92 -2.15
C GLU A 193 7.54 -11.91 -2.90
N ARG A 194 6.24 -11.60 -3.09
CA ARG A 194 5.35 -12.44 -3.90
C ARG A 194 5.75 -12.44 -5.37
N ILE A 195 6.20 -11.31 -5.90
CA ILE A 195 6.75 -11.23 -7.27
C ILE A 195 8.04 -12.05 -7.35
N ALA A 196 8.93 -11.89 -6.37
CA ALA A 196 10.17 -12.64 -6.30
C ALA A 196 9.93 -14.16 -6.22
N MET A 197 8.95 -14.61 -5.40
CA MET A 197 8.54 -16.02 -5.39
C MET A 197 8.16 -16.53 -6.78
N LEU A 198 7.37 -15.78 -7.53
CA LEU A 198 6.98 -16.15 -8.88
C LEU A 198 8.20 -16.23 -9.82
N LYS A 199 9.12 -15.29 -9.71
CA LYS A 199 10.35 -15.23 -10.55
C LYS A 199 11.34 -16.33 -10.22
N PHE A 200 11.54 -16.66 -8.94
CA PHE A 200 12.48 -17.70 -8.50
C PHE A 200 11.85 -19.10 -8.37
N GLY A 201 10.56 -19.23 -8.66
CA GLY A 201 9.87 -20.52 -8.58
C GLY A 201 9.75 -21.06 -7.16
N LEU A 202 9.68 -20.20 -6.15
CA LEU A 202 9.55 -20.59 -4.75
C LEU A 202 8.07 -20.76 -4.36
N ASP A 203 7.83 -21.65 -3.42
CA ASP A 203 6.49 -21.92 -2.86
C ASP A 203 6.29 -21.27 -1.48
N ASP A 204 7.37 -20.81 -0.85
CA ASP A 204 7.37 -20.25 0.48
C ASP A 204 8.19 -18.94 0.51
N VAL A 205 7.55 -17.84 0.88
CA VAL A 205 8.19 -16.54 0.97
C VAL A 205 9.31 -16.49 2.03
N ARG A 206 9.28 -17.38 3.02
CA ARG A 206 10.28 -17.44 4.09
C ARG A 206 11.65 -17.89 3.60
N GLU A 207 11.73 -18.56 2.44
CA GLU A 207 13.00 -18.97 1.83
C GLU A 207 13.94 -17.78 1.54
N PHE A 208 13.41 -16.59 1.27
CA PHE A 208 14.21 -15.38 1.09
C PHE A 208 14.92 -14.92 2.37
N TYR A 209 14.48 -15.38 3.53
CA TYR A 209 14.95 -14.95 4.85
C TYR A 209 15.63 -16.04 5.67
N ASN A 210 15.60 -17.29 5.19
CA ASN A 210 16.17 -18.45 5.89
C ASN A 210 17.70 -18.54 5.84
N ASN A 211 18.39 -17.65 5.11
CA ASN A 211 19.86 -17.69 4.92
C ASN A 211 20.39 -19.07 4.49
N ASN A 212 19.64 -19.81 3.70
CA ASN A 212 20.04 -21.10 3.18
C ASN A 212 21.19 -20.94 2.17
N LEU A 213 22.41 -21.26 2.57
CA LEU A 213 23.60 -21.08 1.76
C LEU A 213 23.58 -21.90 0.46
N SER A 214 23.03 -23.12 0.50
CA SER A 214 22.89 -23.96 -0.70
C SER A 214 21.96 -23.28 -1.71
N TRP A 215 20.80 -22.79 -1.26
CA TRP A 215 19.89 -22.05 -2.12
C TRP A 215 20.51 -20.76 -2.65
N LEU A 216 21.16 -19.96 -1.80
CA LEU A 216 21.81 -18.71 -2.21
C LEU A 216 22.89 -18.89 -3.28
N ARG A 217 23.62 -20.02 -3.23
CA ARG A 217 24.65 -20.36 -4.21
C ARG A 217 24.08 -20.84 -5.54
N THR A 218 22.91 -21.46 -5.54
CA THR A 218 22.29 -22.09 -6.71
C THR A 218 21.14 -21.29 -7.29
N ALA A 219 20.61 -20.31 -6.56
CA ALA A 219 19.51 -19.48 -7.01
C ALA A 219 19.86 -18.77 -8.32
N THR A 220 18.98 -18.89 -9.31
CA THR A 220 19.14 -18.23 -10.60
C THR A 220 19.14 -16.72 -10.39
N LYS A 221 20.15 -16.04 -10.92
CA LYS A 221 20.15 -14.57 -10.88
C LYS A 221 18.97 -14.05 -11.69
N CYS A 222 18.28 -13.03 -11.20
CA CYS A 222 17.29 -12.30 -12.00
C CYS A 222 18.00 -11.75 -13.24
N GLN A 223 17.60 -12.21 -14.42
CA GLN A 223 17.97 -11.62 -15.70
C GLN A 223 17.01 -10.49 -16.04
#